data_bc57e7ea29fabbf65d91b08739214cf2
#
_entry.id   bc57e7ea29fabbf65d91b08739214cf2
#
_cell.length_a   1.000
_cell.length_b   1.000
_cell.length_c   1.000
_cell.angle_alpha   90.00
_cell.angle_beta   90.00
_cell.angle_gamma   90.00
#
_symmetry.space_group_name_H-M   'P 1'
#
loop_
_entity.id
_entity.type
_entity.pdbx_description
1 polymer ?
#
loop_
_entity_poly.entity_id
_entity_poly.type
_entity_poly.pdbx_seq_one_letter_code
_entity_poly.pdbx_strand_id
1 'polypeptide(L)'
;MNVYDAIMKRRTIRKFEQKAVSEDNLVKLVDCARVAAYGANVQPLKFMIVNNSETLQKIYPMTKWAGYLADGAPKENERPAAYIAVLGDSSIKSNKMYEVEAGAAVTTMMLEA
;
A
#
# COMPACT_ATOMS: atom_id res chain seq x y z
N MET A 1 -16.14 -8.17 11.87
CA MET A 1 -15.40 -7.00 12.40
C MET A 1 -16.01 -5.74 11.81
N ASN A 2 -16.40 -4.80 12.63
CA ASN A 2 -16.93 -3.52 12.16
C ASN A 2 -15.78 -2.52 11.88
N VAL A 3 -16.11 -1.37 11.30
CA VAL A 3 -15.13 -0.34 10.92
C VAL A 3 -14.34 0.17 12.13
N TYR A 4 -15.00 0.41 13.24
CA TYR A 4 -14.35 0.86 14.47
C TYR A 4 -13.26 -0.12 14.91
N ASP A 5 -13.59 -1.41 14.95
CA ASP A 5 -12.64 -2.45 15.34
C ASP A 5 -11.46 -2.52 14.38
N ALA A 6 -11.71 -2.39 13.08
CA ALA A 6 -10.64 -2.38 12.08
C ALA A 6 -9.68 -1.21 12.32
N ILE A 7 -10.21 -0.02 12.57
CA ILE A 7 -9.40 1.17 12.87
C ILE A 7 -8.56 0.94 14.13
N MET A 8 -9.18 0.43 15.20
CA MET A 8 -8.50 0.26 16.48
C MET A 8 -7.48 -0.87 16.48
N LYS A 9 -7.67 -1.89 15.65
CA LYS A 9 -6.77 -3.06 15.58
C LYS A 9 -5.64 -2.91 14.58
N ARG A 10 -5.79 -2.02 13.57
CA ARG A 10 -4.75 -1.83 12.57
C ARG A 10 -3.40 -1.47 13.24
N ARG A 11 -2.35 -2.12 12.79
CA ARG A 11 -0.98 -1.82 13.20
C ARG A 11 -0.06 -1.77 11.99
N THR A 12 1.02 -1.05 12.11
CA THR A 12 2.07 -1.06 11.10
C THR A 12 2.80 -2.39 11.16
N ILE A 13 2.75 -3.14 10.08
CA ILE A 13 3.40 -4.44 9.94
C ILE A 13 4.70 -4.25 9.16
N ARG A 14 5.79 -4.81 9.66
CA ARG A 14 7.11 -4.72 9.05
C ARG A 14 7.78 -6.07 8.82
N LYS A 15 7.14 -7.14 9.25
CA LYS A 15 7.59 -8.52 9.06
C LYS A 15 6.44 -9.32 8.49
N PHE A 16 6.71 -10.06 7.44
CA PHE A 16 5.67 -10.71 6.65
C PHE A 16 5.93 -12.21 6.55
N GLU A 17 4.85 -12.98 6.53
CA GLU A 17 4.91 -14.39 6.19
C GLU A 17 5.27 -14.55 4.71
N GLN A 18 6.03 -15.59 4.39
CA GLN A 18 6.40 -15.91 3.01
C GLN A 18 5.28 -16.70 2.33
N LYS A 19 4.10 -16.08 2.29
CA LYS A 19 2.89 -16.65 1.74
C LYS A 19 2.37 -15.75 0.62
N ALA A 20 2.13 -16.32 -0.54
CA ALA A 20 1.61 -15.56 -1.67
C ALA A 20 0.23 -14.96 -1.34
N VAL A 21 0.04 -13.71 -1.71
CA VAL A 21 -1.25 -13.05 -1.65
C VAL A 21 -1.95 -13.26 -2.99
N SER A 22 -3.21 -13.68 -2.98
CA SER A 22 -3.95 -13.90 -4.21
C SER A 22 -4.13 -12.61 -5.00
N GLU A 23 -4.12 -12.71 -6.33
CA GLU A 23 -4.35 -11.56 -7.20
C GLU A 23 -5.72 -10.93 -6.91
N ASP A 24 -6.75 -11.73 -6.66
CA ASP A 24 -8.08 -11.24 -6.31
C ASP A 24 -8.08 -10.37 -5.06
N ASN A 25 -7.33 -10.75 -4.03
CA ASN A 25 -7.19 -9.95 -2.82
C ASN A 25 -6.45 -8.64 -3.09
N LEU A 26 -5.40 -8.66 -3.90
CA LEU A 26 -4.65 -7.46 -4.29
C LEU A 26 -5.53 -6.49 -5.08
N VAL A 27 -6.30 -7.00 -6.03
CA VAL A 27 -7.26 -6.20 -6.81
C VAL A 27 -8.33 -5.61 -5.89
N LYS A 28 -8.83 -6.38 -4.92
CA LYS A 28 -9.80 -5.89 -3.93
C LYS A 28 -9.25 -4.71 -3.13
N LEU A 29 -7.99 -4.76 -2.72
CA LEU A 29 -7.34 -3.65 -2.02
C LEU A 29 -7.28 -2.39 -2.90
N VAL A 30 -6.91 -2.54 -4.16
CA VAL A 30 -6.89 -1.42 -5.12
C VAL A 30 -8.30 -0.86 -5.34
N ASP A 31 -9.31 -1.72 -5.38
CA ASP A 31 -10.70 -1.28 -5.51
C ASP A 31 -11.14 -0.44 -4.30
N CYS A 32 -10.70 -0.80 -3.11
CA CYS A 32 -10.91 0.02 -1.91
C CYS A 32 -10.25 1.38 -2.02
N ALA A 33 -9.02 1.43 -2.53
CA ALA A 33 -8.30 2.68 -2.75
C ALA A 33 -8.99 3.56 -3.81
N ARG A 34 -9.56 2.96 -4.83
CA ARG A 34 -10.27 3.64 -5.91
C ARG A 34 -11.45 4.47 -5.39
N VAL A 35 -12.14 3.98 -4.36
CA VAL A 35 -13.32 4.65 -3.79
C VAL A 35 -12.97 5.55 -2.59
N ALA A 36 -11.70 5.74 -2.28
CA ALA A 36 -11.28 6.69 -1.27
C ALA A 36 -11.66 8.12 -1.65
N ALA A 37 -11.62 9.02 -0.67
CA ALA A 37 -11.95 10.42 -0.91
C ALA A 37 -10.88 11.11 -1.75
N TYR A 38 -11.30 11.78 -2.82
CA TYR A 38 -10.44 12.58 -3.70
C TYR A 38 -10.98 14.00 -3.82
N GLY A 39 -10.08 14.98 -3.80
CA GLY A 39 -10.44 16.38 -4.02
C GLY A 39 -11.10 16.56 -5.38
N ALA A 40 -12.33 17.09 -5.41
CA ALA A 40 -13.14 17.29 -6.62
C ALA A 40 -13.29 16.02 -7.48
N ASN A 41 -13.12 14.85 -6.88
CA ASN A 41 -13.16 13.56 -7.56
C ASN A 41 -12.20 13.46 -8.76
N VAL A 42 -11.08 14.14 -8.72
CA VAL A 42 -10.11 14.20 -9.82
C VAL A 42 -9.43 12.86 -10.05
N GLN A 43 -9.22 12.09 -8.98
CA GLN A 43 -8.66 10.73 -9.03
C GLN A 43 -7.31 10.65 -9.77
N PRO A 44 -6.27 11.37 -9.31
CA PRO A 44 -5.00 11.44 -10.03
C PRO A 44 -4.07 10.26 -9.77
N LEU A 45 -4.48 9.31 -8.95
CA LEU A 45 -3.64 8.18 -8.54
C LEU A 45 -3.83 6.97 -9.44
N LYS A 46 -2.75 6.24 -9.65
CA LYS A 46 -2.74 4.91 -10.27
C LYS A 46 -2.06 3.94 -9.32
N PHE A 47 -2.38 2.67 -9.46
CA PHE A 47 -1.88 1.64 -8.58
C PHE A 47 -1.24 0.53 -9.41
N MET A 48 -0.03 0.16 -9.04
CA MET A 48 0.68 -0.95 -9.68
C MET A 48 0.81 -2.09 -8.69
N ILE A 49 0.22 -3.22 -9.02
CA ILE A 49 0.33 -4.45 -8.23
C ILE A 49 1.61 -5.18 -8.64
N VAL A 50 2.42 -5.51 -7.65
CA VAL A 50 3.67 -6.25 -7.85
C VAL A 50 3.64 -7.50 -6.99
N ASN A 51 3.59 -8.67 -7.64
CA ASN A 51 3.51 -9.96 -6.96
C ASN A 51 4.40 -11.06 -7.57
N ASN A 52 5.19 -10.75 -8.61
CA ASN A 52 6.15 -11.72 -9.14
C ASN A 52 7.51 -11.58 -8.45
N SER A 53 8.19 -12.70 -8.26
CA SER A 53 9.43 -12.76 -7.48
C SER A 53 10.55 -11.89 -8.04
N GLU A 54 10.69 -11.80 -9.36
CA GLU A 54 11.72 -11.00 -10.00
C GLU A 54 11.56 -9.51 -9.68
N THR A 55 10.34 -8.98 -9.84
CA THR A 55 10.07 -7.57 -9.56
C THR A 55 10.12 -7.25 -8.08
N LEU A 56 9.67 -8.18 -7.22
CA LEU A 56 9.75 -8.02 -5.76
C LEU A 56 11.22 -7.83 -5.32
N GLN A 57 12.14 -8.60 -5.88
CA GLN A 57 13.57 -8.49 -5.57
C GLN A 57 14.16 -7.15 -6.02
N LYS A 58 13.65 -6.59 -7.11
CA LYS A 58 14.09 -5.27 -7.62
C LYS A 58 13.54 -4.11 -6.78
N ILE A 59 12.34 -4.26 -6.25
CA ILE A 59 11.67 -3.20 -5.48
C ILE A 59 12.20 -3.13 -4.05
N TYR A 60 12.42 -4.25 -3.40
CA TYR A 60 12.80 -4.27 -1.99
C TYR A 60 13.96 -3.31 -1.65
N PRO A 61 15.08 -3.29 -2.41
CA PRO A 61 16.19 -2.37 -2.10
C PRO A 61 15.82 -0.89 -2.16
N MET A 62 14.74 -0.54 -2.84
CA MET A 62 14.26 0.85 -2.95
C MET A 62 13.38 1.25 -1.77
N THR A 63 12.96 0.30 -0.94
CA THR A 63 12.08 0.56 0.20
C THR A 63 12.89 1.05 1.40
N LYS A 64 12.23 1.86 2.25
CA LYS A 64 12.79 2.32 3.51
C LYS A 64 11.95 1.79 4.66
N TRP A 65 12.61 1.41 5.72
CA TRP A 65 11.99 0.83 6.90
C TRP A 65 12.30 1.68 8.13
N ALA A 66 11.73 1.32 9.26
CA ALA A 66 11.87 2.07 10.51
C ALA A 66 13.30 2.02 11.05
N GLY A 67 14.19 2.85 10.49
CA GLY A 67 15.61 2.91 10.88
C GLY A 67 15.85 3.38 12.31
N TYR A 68 14.85 3.96 12.95
CA TYR A 68 14.89 4.34 14.37
C TYR A 68 14.66 3.16 15.32
N LEU A 69 14.29 1.99 14.82
CA LEU A 69 14.13 0.76 15.57
C LEU A 69 15.30 -0.18 15.29
N ALA A 70 15.82 -0.84 16.34
CA ALA A 70 16.93 -1.77 16.20
C ALA A 70 16.61 -2.95 15.26
N ASP A 71 15.33 -3.36 15.18
CA ASP A 71 14.84 -4.46 14.35
C ASP A 71 13.67 -3.98 13.47
N GLY A 72 13.84 -2.79 12.87
CA GLY A 72 12.79 -2.14 12.10
C GLY A 72 12.63 -2.61 10.67
N ALA A 73 13.64 -3.26 10.11
CA ALA A 73 13.60 -3.79 8.75
C ALA A 73 13.34 -5.30 8.74
N PRO A 74 12.60 -5.83 7.75
CA PRO A 74 12.40 -7.27 7.62
C PRO A 74 13.70 -7.97 7.24
N LYS A 75 13.93 -9.14 7.80
CA LYS A 75 14.99 -10.05 7.36
C LYS A 75 14.61 -10.65 5.99
N GLU A 76 15.54 -11.30 5.33
CA GLU A 76 15.32 -11.86 4.00
C GLU A 76 14.07 -12.75 3.91
N ASN A 77 13.82 -13.56 4.94
CA ASN A 77 12.66 -14.45 5.03
C ASN A 77 11.41 -13.78 5.62
N GLU A 78 11.43 -12.47 5.81
CA GLU A 78 10.33 -11.68 6.40
C GLU A 78 9.87 -10.56 5.45
N ARG A 79 10.38 -10.52 4.22
CA ARG A 79 10.07 -9.47 3.24
C ARG A 79 8.64 -9.58 2.73
N PRO A 80 8.03 -8.46 2.30
CA PRO A 80 6.68 -8.51 1.73
C PRO A 80 6.54 -9.48 0.57
N ALA A 81 5.40 -10.18 0.52
CA ALA A 81 5.06 -11.09 -0.57
C ALA A 81 4.45 -10.37 -1.78
N ALA A 82 4.04 -9.12 -1.61
CA ALA A 82 3.49 -8.29 -2.65
C ALA A 82 3.66 -6.81 -2.29
N TYR A 83 3.65 -5.95 -3.30
CA TYR A 83 3.59 -4.50 -3.13
C TYR A 83 2.47 -3.93 -3.99
N ILE A 84 1.89 -2.84 -3.52
CA ILE A 84 1.04 -1.98 -4.32
C ILE A 84 1.72 -0.62 -4.37
N ALA A 85 2.24 -0.24 -5.54
CA ALA A 85 2.84 1.07 -5.72
C ALA A 85 1.75 2.09 -6.04
N VAL A 86 1.75 3.19 -5.30
CA VAL A 86 0.81 4.30 -5.51
C VAL A 86 1.52 5.36 -6.35
N LEU A 87 0.99 5.64 -7.53
CA LEU A 87 1.58 6.52 -8.52
C LEU A 87 0.69 7.73 -8.75
N GLY A 88 1.32 8.90 -8.87
CA GLY A 88 0.61 10.12 -9.30
C GLY A 88 0.66 10.24 -10.82
N ASP A 89 -0.49 10.48 -11.46
CA ASP A 89 -0.57 10.74 -12.89
C ASP A 89 -0.37 12.24 -13.15
N SER A 90 0.81 12.62 -13.65
CA SER A 90 1.16 14.01 -13.90
C SER A 90 0.35 14.67 -15.02
N SER A 91 -0.33 13.87 -15.86
CA SER A 91 -1.22 14.38 -16.91
C SER A 91 -2.56 14.85 -16.36
N ILE A 92 -2.93 14.41 -15.14
CA ILE A 92 -4.17 14.81 -14.48
C ILE A 92 -3.88 16.03 -13.62
N LYS A 93 -4.57 17.14 -13.90
CA LYS A 93 -4.46 18.33 -13.08
C LYS A 93 -5.13 18.08 -11.73
N SER A 94 -4.34 18.02 -10.68
CA SER A 94 -4.82 18.05 -9.31
C SER A 94 -4.29 19.30 -8.62
N ASN A 95 -4.88 19.69 -7.51
CA ASN A 95 -4.42 20.82 -6.71
C ASN A 95 -3.15 20.50 -5.92
N LYS A 96 -2.26 19.69 -6.49
CA LYS A 96 -1.01 19.21 -5.86
C LYS A 96 -1.26 18.47 -4.52
N MET A 97 -2.38 17.76 -4.43
CA MET A 97 -2.75 17.01 -3.25
C MET A 97 -2.45 15.51 -3.37
N TYR A 98 -1.52 15.13 -4.23
CA TYR A 98 -1.16 13.72 -4.41
C TYR A 98 -0.83 13.02 -3.09
N GLU A 99 -0.07 13.68 -2.24
CA GLU A 99 0.38 13.09 -0.97
C GLU A 99 -0.78 12.88 -0.01
N VAL A 100 -1.69 13.83 0.09
CA VAL A 100 -2.89 13.72 0.94
C VAL A 100 -3.80 12.62 0.43
N GLU A 101 -4.06 12.59 -0.87
CA GLU A 101 -4.91 11.60 -1.50
C GLU A 101 -4.29 10.19 -1.44
N ALA A 102 -2.98 10.09 -1.62
CA ALA A 102 -2.25 8.82 -1.43
C ALA A 102 -2.40 8.32 0.01
N GLY A 103 -2.30 9.20 1.00
CA GLY A 103 -2.53 8.85 2.41
C GLY A 103 -3.93 8.30 2.66
N ALA A 104 -4.96 8.92 2.10
CA ALA A 104 -6.34 8.44 2.20
C ALA A 104 -6.52 7.07 1.54
N ALA A 105 -5.98 6.90 0.34
CA ALA A 105 -6.06 5.64 -0.40
C ALA A 105 -5.34 4.50 0.35
N VAL A 106 -4.13 4.75 0.84
CA VAL A 106 -3.34 3.76 1.57
C VAL A 106 -4.03 3.37 2.88
N THR A 107 -4.57 4.33 3.62
CA THR A 107 -5.30 4.05 4.86
C THR A 107 -6.52 3.17 4.59
N THR A 108 -7.26 3.45 3.52
CA THR A 108 -8.43 2.65 3.14
C THR A 108 -8.02 1.21 2.81
N MET A 109 -6.92 1.02 2.07
CA MET A 109 -6.40 -0.32 1.79
C MET A 109 -5.97 -1.05 3.06
N MET A 110 -5.31 -0.37 3.99
CA MET A 110 -4.87 -0.97 5.26
C MET A 110 -6.03 -1.43 6.14
N LEU A 111 -7.17 -0.76 6.08
CA LEU A 111 -8.35 -1.16 6.85
C LEU A 111 -9.01 -2.41 6.27
N GLU A 112 -8.94 -2.63 4.96
CA GLU A 112 -9.45 -3.85 4.32
C GLU A 112 -8.50 -5.03 4.47
N ALA A 113 -7.22 -4.76 4.53
CA ALA A 113 -6.19 -5.81 4.58
C ALA A 113 -6.25 -6.69 5.85
#